data_42b26aad76628ba614f53493a822550d
#
_entry.id   42b26aad76628ba614f53493a822550d
#
_cell.length_a   1.000
_cell.length_b   1.000
_cell.length_c   1.000
_cell.angle_alpha   90.00
_cell.angle_beta   90.00
_cell.angle_gamma   90.00
#
_symmetry.space_group_name_H-M   'P 1'
#
loop_
_entity.id
_entity.type
_entity.pdbx_description
1 polymer ?
#
loop_
_entity_poly.entity_id
_entity_poly.type
_entity_poly.pdbx_seq_one_letter_code
_entity_poly.pdbx_strand_id
1 'polypeptide(L)'
;LITSSAASDVYKRQTMYRQENINIPILGIVENMSYYIPDLKTQEKHYIFGKDGAKNMSEDFDIPFLGEVPIIQGLREAGDVGRPGALQDDSEIKKIFSEMTKTLIECLLERNKKLPPTEILKIKTMAGCS
;
A
#
# COMPACT_ATOMS: atom_id res chain seq x y z
N LEU A 1 21.13 7.80 2.45
CA LEU A 1 20.15 7.41 3.50
C LEU A 1 18.81 8.02 3.15
N ILE A 2 18.00 7.27 2.40
CA ILE A 2 16.62 7.68 2.13
C ILE A 2 15.80 7.26 3.35
N THR A 3 15.64 8.16 4.29
CA THR A 3 14.69 8.01 5.39
C THR A 3 13.33 8.53 4.94
N SER A 4 12.67 7.85 4.00
CA SER A 4 11.26 8.12 3.80
C SER A 4 10.48 7.49 4.98
N SER A 5 9.44 8.14 5.45
CA SER A 5 8.58 7.62 6.52
C SER A 5 8.02 6.23 6.17
N ALA A 6 7.71 5.99 4.89
CA ALA A 6 7.24 4.72 4.37
C ALA A 6 8.28 3.59 4.50
N ALA A 7 9.55 3.84 4.15
CA ALA A 7 10.64 2.87 4.34
C ALA A 7 10.82 2.52 5.83
N SER A 8 10.73 3.53 6.70
CA SER A 8 10.78 3.34 8.15
C SER A 8 9.63 2.47 8.66
N ASP A 9 8.42 2.63 8.13
CA ASP A 9 7.26 1.84 8.55
C ASP A 9 7.33 0.39 8.09
N VAL A 10 7.79 0.13 6.87
CA VAL A 10 8.04 -1.24 6.37
C VAL A 10 9.12 -1.91 7.23
N TYR A 11 10.23 -1.23 7.48
CA TYR A 11 11.32 -1.74 8.32
C TYR A 11 10.87 -2.00 9.75
N LYS A 12 10.14 -1.07 10.37
CA LYS A 12 9.60 -1.23 11.73
C LYS A 12 8.65 -2.42 11.83
N ARG A 13 7.73 -2.58 10.89
CA ARG A 13 6.81 -3.71 10.87
C ARG A 13 7.56 -5.03 10.72
N GLN A 14 8.50 -5.14 9.80
CA GLN A 14 9.31 -6.35 9.65
C GLN A 14 10.12 -6.67 10.92
N THR A 15 10.68 -5.64 11.58
CA THR A 15 11.49 -5.82 12.77
C THR A 15 10.64 -6.18 13.99
N MET A 16 9.53 -5.47 14.22
CA MET A 16 8.60 -5.75 15.32
C MET A 16 8.01 -7.16 15.23
N TYR A 17 7.55 -7.55 14.05
CA TYR A 17 6.97 -8.88 13.86
C TYR A 17 8.00 -10.01 13.97
N ARG A 18 9.26 -9.78 13.59
CA ARG A 18 10.34 -10.75 13.79
C ARG A 18 10.69 -10.93 15.27
N GLN A 19 10.67 -9.86 16.06
CA GLN A 19 10.98 -9.92 17.50
C GLN A 19 9.91 -10.68 18.29
N GLU A 20 8.66 -10.65 17.85
CA GLU A 20 7.54 -11.35 18.49
C GLU A 20 7.24 -12.73 17.91
N ASN A 21 8.09 -13.26 17.02
CA ASN A 21 7.84 -14.48 16.23
C ASN A 21 6.53 -14.43 15.40
N ILE A 22 6.06 -13.24 15.09
CA ILE A 22 4.86 -13.04 14.27
C ILE A 22 5.30 -12.83 12.83
N ASN A 23 5.02 -13.78 11.98
CA ASN A 23 5.34 -13.68 10.55
C ASN A 23 4.13 -13.20 9.76
N ILE A 24 3.95 -11.88 9.66
CA ILE A 24 2.93 -11.29 8.77
C ILE A 24 3.61 -10.88 7.47
N PRO A 25 3.42 -11.62 6.38
CA PRO A 25 4.02 -11.29 5.10
C PRO A 25 3.40 -10.00 4.53
N ILE A 26 4.25 -9.16 3.95
CA ILE A 26 3.81 -7.98 3.20
C ILE A 26 3.47 -8.44 1.79
N LEU A 27 2.23 -8.23 1.36
CA LEU A 27 1.75 -8.66 0.05
C LEU A 27 2.17 -7.72 -1.08
N GLY A 28 2.47 -6.46 -0.75
CA GLY A 28 2.92 -5.49 -1.73
C GLY A 28 2.97 -4.07 -1.20
N ILE A 29 3.52 -3.17 -2.02
CA ILE A 29 3.69 -1.75 -1.74
C ILE A 29 2.90 -0.93 -2.74
N VAL A 30 2.24 0.13 -2.28
CA VAL A 30 1.54 1.13 -3.10
C VAL A 30 2.24 2.47 -2.96
N GLU A 31 2.51 3.15 -4.07
CA GLU A 31 2.99 4.52 -4.08
C GLU A 31 1.81 5.48 -4.05
N ASN A 32 1.45 5.96 -2.87
CA ASN A 32 0.38 6.92 -2.71
C ASN A 32 0.88 8.34 -2.93
N MET A 33 0.04 9.20 -3.54
CA MET A 33 0.39 10.58 -3.92
C MET A 33 1.61 10.63 -4.86
N SER A 34 1.72 9.67 -5.77
CA SER A 34 2.90 9.45 -6.62
C SER A 34 3.16 10.61 -7.57
N TYR A 35 2.11 11.17 -8.16
CA TYR A 35 2.22 12.31 -9.08
C TYR A 35 0.92 13.13 -9.11
N TYR A 36 1.00 14.31 -9.67
CA TYR A 36 -0.12 15.20 -9.95
C TYR A 36 -0.13 15.60 -11.42
N ILE A 37 -1.29 15.63 -12.04
CA ILE A 37 -1.48 16.10 -13.43
C ILE A 37 -2.29 17.41 -13.37
N PRO A 38 -1.63 18.58 -13.52
CA PRO A 38 -2.30 19.88 -13.45
C PRO A 38 -3.19 20.17 -14.68
N ASP A 39 -2.81 19.66 -15.85
CA ASP A 39 -3.54 19.87 -17.10
C ASP A 39 -3.80 18.53 -17.79
N LEU A 40 -5.09 18.18 -17.89
CA LEU A 40 -5.53 16.94 -18.54
C LEU A 40 -5.23 16.90 -20.05
N LYS A 41 -4.93 18.04 -20.69
CA LYS A 41 -4.59 18.08 -22.12
C LYS A 41 -3.15 17.66 -22.38
N THR A 42 -2.24 18.11 -21.53
CA THR A 42 -0.81 17.78 -21.67
C THR A 42 -0.45 16.43 -21.07
N GLN A 43 -1.24 15.96 -20.10
CA GLN A 43 -0.97 14.71 -19.34
C GLN A 43 0.42 14.70 -18.67
N GLU A 44 1.01 15.88 -18.42
CA GLU A 44 2.33 16.02 -17.80
C GLU A 44 2.25 15.68 -16.32
N LYS A 45 3.08 14.73 -15.89
CA LYS A 45 3.15 14.27 -14.50
C LYS A 45 4.13 15.12 -13.70
N HIS A 46 3.67 15.71 -12.61
CA HIS A 46 4.48 16.43 -11.63
C HIS A 46 4.67 15.59 -10.37
N TYR A 47 5.91 15.28 -10.03
CA TYR A 47 6.27 14.44 -8.89
C TYR A 47 6.59 15.30 -7.66
N ILE A 48 5.55 15.76 -6.98
CA ILE A 48 5.66 16.73 -5.87
C ILE A 48 6.45 16.16 -4.69
N PHE A 49 6.28 14.86 -4.41
CA PHE A 49 6.90 14.18 -3.27
C PHE A 49 8.08 13.26 -3.67
N GLY A 50 8.62 13.41 -4.88
CA GLY A 50 9.64 12.56 -5.44
C GLY A 50 9.06 11.52 -6.39
N LYS A 51 9.93 10.75 -7.02
CA LYS A 51 9.56 9.78 -8.05
C LYS A 51 10.10 8.40 -7.71
N ASP A 52 9.32 7.38 -7.99
CA ASP A 52 9.69 5.97 -7.90
C ASP A 52 10.15 5.51 -6.48
N GLY A 53 9.75 6.22 -5.41
CA GLY A 53 10.18 5.91 -4.05
C GLY A 53 9.73 4.53 -3.58
N ALA A 54 8.45 4.21 -3.76
CA ALA A 54 7.90 2.92 -3.39
C ALA A 54 8.36 1.81 -4.35
N LYS A 55 8.60 2.13 -5.62
CA LYS A 55 9.11 1.18 -6.61
C LYS A 55 10.54 0.76 -6.28
N ASN A 56 11.42 1.71 -5.97
CA ASN A 56 12.79 1.40 -5.53
C ASN A 56 12.76 0.56 -4.24
N MET A 57 11.87 0.89 -3.30
CA MET A 57 11.70 0.11 -2.07
C MET A 57 11.20 -1.31 -2.36
N SER A 58 10.32 -1.49 -3.33
CA SER A 58 9.86 -2.79 -3.79
C SER A 58 11.03 -3.67 -4.24
N GLU A 59 11.96 -3.11 -4.99
CA GLU A 59 13.18 -3.78 -5.46
C GLU A 59 14.15 -4.08 -4.30
N ASP A 60 14.40 -3.09 -3.41
CA ASP A 60 15.33 -3.23 -2.29
C ASP A 60 14.89 -4.29 -1.26
N PHE A 61 13.59 -4.46 -1.06
CA PHE A 61 13.03 -5.39 -0.07
C PHE A 61 12.45 -6.68 -0.68
N ASP A 62 12.53 -6.85 -1.99
CA ASP A 62 11.90 -7.98 -2.72
C ASP A 62 10.41 -8.13 -2.36
N ILE A 63 9.68 -7.00 -2.40
CA ILE A 63 8.25 -6.93 -2.10
C ILE A 63 7.52 -6.48 -3.36
N PRO A 64 6.43 -7.14 -3.79
CA PRO A 64 5.70 -6.74 -4.99
C PRO A 64 5.25 -5.28 -5.00
N PHE A 65 5.45 -4.59 -6.13
CA PHE A 65 4.88 -3.26 -6.36
C PHE A 65 3.45 -3.42 -6.91
N LEU A 66 2.46 -2.88 -6.18
CA LEU A 66 1.05 -3.04 -6.55
C LEU A 66 0.56 -1.95 -7.50
N GLY A 67 1.13 -0.75 -7.43
CA GLY A 67 0.74 0.35 -8.29
C GLY A 67 0.94 1.73 -7.67
N GLU A 68 0.55 2.73 -8.45
CA GLU A 68 0.65 4.15 -8.12
C GLU A 68 -0.75 4.76 -7.95
N VAL A 69 -0.93 5.57 -6.92
CA VAL A 69 -2.14 6.39 -6.73
C VAL A 69 -1.77 7.85 -6.89
N PRO A 70 -2.25 8.53 -7.95
CA PRO A 70 -1.97 9.94 -8.17
C PRO A 70 -2.72 10.84 -7.18
N ILE A 71 -2.29 12.10 -7.10
CA ILE A 71 -3.02 13.14 -6.37
C ILE A 71 -4.22 13.56 -7.19
N ILE A 72 -5.42 13.17 -6.78
CA ILE A 72 -6.69 13.50 -7.43
C ILE A 72 -7.62 14.14 -6.41
N GLN A 73 -8.10 15.35 -6.69
CA GLN A 73 -9.01 16.08 -5.81
C GLN A 73 -10.28 15.27 -5.52
N GLY A 74 -10.86 14.63 -6.54
CA GLY A 74 -12.06 13.82 -6.38
C GLY A 74 -11.88 12.60 -5.47
N LEU A 75 -10.66 12.06 -5.36
CA LEU A 75 -10.37 10.98 -4.41
C LEU A 75 -10.42 11.47 -2.96
N ARG A 76 -9.88 12.68 -2.70
CA ARG A 76 -9.96 13.33 -1.40
C ARG A 76 -11.42 13.62 -1.03
N GLU A 77 -12.17 14.27 -1.94
CA GLU A 77 -13.57 14.63 -1.72
C GLU A 77 -14.45 13.39 -1.47
N ALA A 78 -14.21 12.31 -2.20
CA ALA A 78 -14.89 11.04 -1.99
C ALA A 78 -14.61 10.48 -0.58
N GLY A 79 -13.38 10.58 -0.11
CA GLY A 79 -12.98 10.19 1.25
C GLY A 79 -13.67 11.03 2.32
N ASP A 80 -13.75 12.36 2.14
CA ASP A 80 -14.36 13.28 3.09
C ASP A 80 -15.86 13.00 3.32
N VAL A 81 -16.56 12.53 2.29
CA VAL A 81 -18.00 12.19 2.36
C VAL A 81 -18.26 10.70 2.58
N GLY A 82 -17.23 9.90 2.83
CA GLY A 82 -17.34 8.47 3.08
C GLY A 82 -17.78 7.65 1.85
N ARG A 83 -17.54 8.15 0.64
CA ARG A 83 -17.81 7.44 -0.62
C ARG A 83 -16.50 6.92 -1.20
N PRO A 84 -16.24 5.60 -1.21
CA PRO A 84 -15.01 5.06 -1.77
C PRO A 84 -14.82 5.45 -3.25
N GLY A 85 -13.71 6.08 -3.58
CA GLY A 85 -13.41 6.50 -4.95
C GLY A 85 -13.40 5.34 -5.95
N ALA A 86 -13.04 4.14 -5.50
CA ALA A 86 -13.05 2.92 -6.30
C ALA A 86 -14.45 2.46 -6.75
N LEU A 87 -15.52 2.94 -6.10
CA LEU A 87 -16.90 2.60 -6.43
C LEU A 87 -17.57 3.60 -7.40
N GLN A 88 -16.87 4.67 -7.77
CA GLN A 88 -17.40 5.63 -8.73
C GLN A 88 -17.32 5.05 -10.15
N ASP A 89 -18.44 5.15 -10.89
CA ASP A 89 -18.52 4.61 -12.24
C ASP A 89 -17.58 5.35 -13.21
N ASP A 90 -16.92 4.59 -14.09
CA ASP A 90 -16.03 5.04 -15.18
C ASP A 90 -14.93 6.05 -14.82
N SER A 91 -14.54 6.11 -13.56
CA SER A 91 -13.45 6.98 -13.13
C SER A 91 -12.09 6.31 -13.37
N GLU A 92 -11.08 7.13 -13.69
CA GLU A 92 -9.67 6.72 -13.72
C GLU A 92 -9.24 6.09 -12.38
N ILE A 93 -9.77 6.61 -11.28
CA ILE A 93 -9.58 6.09 -9.93
C ILE A 93 -10.02 4.63 -9.83
N LYS A 94 -11.20 4.29 -10.36
CA LYS A 94 -11.73 2.91 -10.37
C LYS A 94 -10.79 1.96 -11.11
N LYS A 95 -10.23 2.39 -12.25
CA LYS A 95 -9.28 1.57 -13.02
C LYS A 95 -8.01 1.31 -12.22
N ILE A 96 -7.42 2.34 -11.64
CA ILE A 96 -6.21 2.24 -10.81
C ILE A 96 -6.43 1.24 -9.66
N PHE A 97 -7.51 1.40 -8.88
CA PHE A 97 -7.80 0.50 -7.76
C PHE A 97 -8.13 -0.92 -8.22
N SER A 98 -8.79 -1.09 -9.38
CA SER A 98 -9.08 -2.41 -9.94
C SER A 98 -7.81 -3.16 -10.35
N GLU A 99 -6.86 -2.48 -10.98
CA GLU A 99 -5.58 -3.04 -11.37
C GLU A 99 -4.75 -3.42 -10.15
N MET A 100 -4.63 -2.52 -9.16
CA MET A 100 -3.95 -2.83 -7.90
C MET A 100 -4.59 -4.02 -7.18
N THR A 101 -5.92 -4.11 -7.18
CA THR A 101 -6.63 -5.21 -6.55
C THR A 101 -6.34 -6.54 -7.24
N LYS A 102 -6.28 -6.59 -8.57
CA LYS A 102 -5.90 -7.79 -9.32
C LYS A 102 -4.50 -8.26 -8.94
N THR A 103 -3.53 -7.35 -8.98
CA THR A 103 -2.15 -7.64 -8.58
C THR A 103 -2.07 -8.13 -7.13
N LEU A 104 -2.81 -7.48 -6.21
CA LEU A 104 -2.87 -7.90 -4.80
C LEU A 104 -3.43 -9.34 -4.65
N ILE A 105 -4.48 -9.67 -5.40
CA ILE A 105 -5.06 -11.03 -5.38
C ILE A 105 -4.04 -12.05 -5.89
N GLU A 106 -3.32 -11.75 -6.96
CA GLU A 106 -2.27 -12.62 -7.48
C GLU A 106 -1.16 -12.85 -6.46
N CYS A 107 -0.68 -11.77 -5.81
CA CYS A 107 0.31 -11.86 -4.73
C CYS A 107 -0.20 -12.69 -3.53
N LEU A 108 -1.48 -12.55 -3.17
CA LEU A 108 -2.10 -13.32 -2.11
C LEU A 108 -2.18 -14.82 -2.46
N LEU A 109 -2.57 -15.14 -3.68
CA LEU A 109 -2.62 -16.52 -4.17
C LEU A 109 -1.23 -17.16 -4.19
N GLU A 110 -0.22 -16.45 -4.66
CA GLU A 110 1.18 -16.88 -4.64
C GLU A 110 1.66 -17.13 -3.20
N ARG A 111 1.40 -16.17 -2.30
CA ARG A 111 1.73 -16.31 -0.88
C ARG A 111 1.10 -17.56 -0.27
N ASN A 112 -0.19 -17.81 -0.55
CA ASN A 112 -0.94 -18.93 0.03
C ASN A 112 -0.48 -20.30 -0.51
N LYS A 113 0.18 -20.34 -1.66
CA LYS A 113 0.84 -21.55 -2.18
C LYS A 113 2.15 -21.85 -1.44
N LYS A 114 2.87 -20.80 -1.02
CA LYS A 114 4.24 -20.91 -0.47
C LYS A 114 4.30 -20.95 1.05
N LEU A 115 3.32 -20.36 1.72
CA LEU A 115 3.32 -20.17 3.17
C LEU A 115 2.06 -20.77 3.82
N PRO A 116 2.16 -21.25 5.05
CA PRO A 116 0.98 -21.70 5.80
C PRO A 116 0.01 -20.55 6.05
N PRO A 117 -1.25 -20.85 6.43
CA PRO A 117 -2.18 -19.83 6.90
C PRO A 117 -1.57 -18.97 8.01
N THR A 118 -1.92 -17.68 8.03
CA THR A 118 -1.49 -16.79 9.10
C THR A 118 -2.10 -17.25 10.42
N GLU A 119 -1.26 -17.47 11.44
CA GLU A 119 -1.73 -17.84 12.76
C GLU A 119 -2.56 -16.70 13.38
N ILE A 120 -3.68 -17.06 14.00
CA ILE A 120 -4.50 -16.10 14.74
C ILE A 120 -3.72 -15.70 15.99
N LEU A 121 -3.38 -14.43 16.11
CA LEU A 121 -2.80 -13.86 17.31
C LEU A 121 -3.75 -14.05 18.48
N LYS A 122 -3.40 -14.93 19.43
CA LYS A 122 -4.06 -14.99 20.72
C LYS A 122 -3.58 -13.79 21.55
N ILE A 123 -4.36 -12.72 21.57
CA ILE A 123 -4.13 -11.60 22.48
C ILE A 123 -4.30 -12.14 23.89
N LYS A 124 -3.19 -12.36 24.60
CA LYS A 124 -3.25 -12.57 26.05
C LYS A 124 -3.62 -11.22 26.66
N THR A 125 -4.87 -11.05 27.03
CA THR A 125 -5.26 -9.96 27.94
C THR A 125 -4.44 -10.17 29.23
N MET A 126 -3.54 -9.23 29.52
CA MET A 126 -2.93 -9.17 30.84
C MET A 126 -4.07 -8.93 31.81
N ALA A 127 -4.40 -9.96 32.57
CA ALA A 127 -5.32 -9.84 33.70
C ALA A 127 -4.70 -8.89 34.71
N GLY A 128 -5.40 -7.78 34.94
CA GLY A 128 -5.45 -6.97 36.12
C GLY A 128 -4.16 -6.64 36.86
N CYS A 129 -3.77 -5.37 36.78
CA CYS A 129 -3.28 -4.70 37.95
C CYS A 129 -4.49 -4.46 38.89
N SER A 130 -4.53 -5.21 39.99
CA SER A 130 -5.28 -4.84 41.20
C SER A 130 -4.52 -3.76 41.92
#